data_960456a0f12ff0c33c97f53e8585cada
#
_entry.id   960456a0f12ff0c33c97f53e8585cada
#
_cell.length_a   1.000
_cell.length_b   1.000
_cell.length_c   1.000
_cell.angle_alpha   90.00
_cell.angle_beta   90.00
_cell.angle_gamma   90.00
#
_symmetry.space_group_name_H-M   'P 1'
#
loop_
_entity.id
_entity.type
_entity.pdbx_description
1 polymer ?
#
loop_
_entity_poly.entity_id
_entity_poly.type
_entity_poly.pdbx_seq_one_letter_code
_entity_poly.pdbx_strand_id
1 'polypeptide(L)'
;MPAPYVPKKVEDIIYYYYAKLVIAPSAGFERNYGFIIDTYKRLKSGDIQMSDYDREIVRIAEKTDECAFCGKKSSDCHPVHVVPRSLGIPPGMHNLVMACEGCANSKKEKDLMHWWCEELKQPRDEVPRVPLGLYLKIAYEMNKINFCLKKKCNSLGEVFSRIS
;
A
#
# COMPACT_ATOMS: atom_id res chain seq x y z
N MET A 1 9.12 18.02 -20.62
CA MET A 1 8.60 17.00 -19.71
C MET A 1 7.08 16.98 -19.75
N PRO A 2 6.48 15.82 -20.00
CA PRO A 2 5.02 15.75 -19.87
C PRO A 2 4.61 16.04 -18.44
N ALA A 3 3.42 16.62 -18.25
CA ALA A 3 2.86 16.84 -16.93
C ALA A 3 2.73 15.49 -16.22
N PRO A 4 2.94 15.43 -14.89
CA PRO A 4 2.75 14.19 -14.15
C PRO A 4 1.31 13.70 -14.31
N TYR A 5 1.16 12.40 -14.51
CA TYR A 5 -0.17 11.79 -14.54
C TYR A 5 -0.82 11.89 -13.16
N VAL A 6 -2.06 12.35 -13.13
CA VAL A 6 -2.83 12.48 -11.88
C VAL A 6 -4.06 11.57 -11.97
N PRO A 7 -4.05 10.41 -11.31
CA PRO A 7 -5.21 9.52 -11.32
C PRO A 7 -6.37 10.13 -10.53
N LYS A 8 -7.60 9.87 -10.98
CA LYS A 8 -8.80 10.47 -10.39
C LYS A 8 -9.88 9.47 -9.99
N LYS A 9 -9.66 8.19 -10.24
CA LYS A 9 -10.58 7.11 -9.81
C LYS A 9 -9.87 6.24 -8.79
N VAL A 10 -10.65 5.58 -7.93
CA VAL A 10 -10.09 4.69 -6.90
C VAL A 10 -9.14 3.67 -7.50
N GLU A 11 -9.56 2.93 -8.53
CA GLU A 11 -8.71 1.89 -9.13
C GLU A 11 -7.45 2.48 -9.76
N ASP A 12 -7.54 3.65 -10.39
CA ASP A 12 -6.41 4.27 -11.04
C ASP A 12 -5.36 4.73 -10.03
N ILE A 13 -5.82 5.24 -8.90
CA ILE A 13 -4.92 5.61 -7.79
C ILE A 13 -4.21 4.37 -7.24
N ILE A 14 -4.95 3.29 -7.02
CA ILE A 14 -4.38 2.05 -6.50
C ILE A 14 -3.33 1.50 -7.47
N TYR A 15 -3.65 1.38 -8.75
CA TYR A 15 -2.72 0.85 -9.75
C TYR A 15 -1.49 1.74 -9.93
N TYR A 16 -1.70 3.06 -9.96
CA TYR A 16 -0.60 4.01 -10.14
C TYR A 16 0.41 3.93 -9.00
N TYR A 17 -0.06 3.96 -7.75
CA TYR A 17 0.84 3.89 -6.61
C TYR A 17 1.43 2.51 -6.41
N TYR A 18 0.72 1.45 -6.79
CA TYR A 18 1.30 0.12 -6.79
C TYR A 18 2.47 0.03 -7.78
N ALA A 19 2.29 0.56 -8.98
CA ALA A 19 3.36 0.61 -9.98
C ALA A 19 4.55 1.45 -9.48
N LYS A 20 4.26 2.63 -8.95
CA LYS A 20 5.29 3.60 -8.56
C LYS A 20 6.06 3.20 -7.31
N LEU A 21 5.36 2.72 -6.27
CA LEU A 21 5.95 2.55 -4.94
C LEU A 21 6.14 1.09 -4.53
N VAL A 22 5.55 0.14 -5.24
CA VAL A 22 5.70 -1.29 -4.94
C VAL A 22 6.53 -1.99 -6.02
N ILE A 23 6.13 -1.90 -7.28
CA ILE A 23 6.80 -2.64 -8.36
C ILE A 23 8.10 -1.96 -8.79
N ALA A 24 8.06 -0.66 -9.09
CA ALA A 24 9.24 0.05 -9.60
C ALA A 24 10.43 -0.01 -8.63
N PRO A 25 10.27 0.20 -7.32
CA PRO A 25 11.39 0.06 -6.39
C PRO A 25 11.98 -1.34 -6.37
N SER A 26 11.15 -2.38 -6.47
CA SER A 26 11.65 -3.77 -6.47
C SER A 26 12.46 -4.10 -7.71
N ALA A 27 12.21 -3.38 -8.81
CA ALA A 27 12.91 -3.57 -10.08
C ALA A 27 14.09 -2.60 -10.26
N GLY A 28 14.32 -1.70 -9.30
CA GLY A 28 15.37 -0.69 -9.39
C GLY A 28 15.04 0.50 -10.27
N PHE A 29 13.74 0.71 -10.56
CA PHE A 29 13.28 1.77 -11.47
C PHE A 29 12.41 2.83 -10.76
N GLU A 30 12.63 3.07 -9.48
CA GLU A 30 11.81 3.96 -8.65
C GLU A 30 11.77 5.40 -9.14
N ARG A 31 12.74 5.81 -9.98
CA ARG A 31 12.80 7.17 -10.55
C ARG A 31 12.55 7.19 -12.06
N ASN A 32 12.16 6.05 -12.62
CA ASN A 32 11.94 5.94 -14.06
C ASN A 32 10.44 6.11 -14.35
N TYR A 33 10.05 7.34 -14.75
CA TYR A 33 8.66 7.67 -15.01
C TYR A 33 8.06 6.82 -16.14
N GLY A 34 8.84 6.57 -17.20
CA GLY A 34 8.40 5.73 -18.32
C GLY A 34 8.07 4.30 -17.87
N PHE A 35 8.93 3.72 -17.02
CA PHE A 35 8.68 2.40 -16.45
C PHE A 35 7.42 2.40 -15.57
N ILE A 36 7.26 3.43 -14.74
CA ILE A 36 6.10 3.54 -13.84
C ILE A 36 4.81 3.61 -14.64
N ILE A 37 4.74 4.44 -15.67
CA ILE A 37 3.54 4.59 -16.49
C ILE A 37 3.26 3.33 -17.30
N ASP A 38 4.26 2.68 -17.86
CA ASP A 38 4.09 1.41 -18.56
C ASP A 38 3.52 0.34 -17.63
N THR A 39 4.10 0.22 -16.44
CA THR A 39 3.65 -0.74 -15.43
C THR A 39 2.21 -0.47 -15.00
N TYR A 40 1.88 0.81 -14.78
CA TYR A 40 0.52 1.23 -14.47
C TYR A 40 -0.47 0.78 -15.55
N LYS A 41 -0.14 1.01 -16.82
CA LYS A 41 -0.99 0.62 -17.95
C LYS A 41 -1.18 -0.90 -18.02
N ARG A 42 -0.12 -1.66 -17.72
CA ARG A 42 -0.17 -3.12 -17.72
C ARG A 42 -1.05 -3.66 -16.56
N LEU A 43 -1.00 -3.03 -15.39
CA LEU A 43 -1.90 -3.36 -14.29
C LEU A 43 -3.36 -3.07 -14.68
N LYS A 44 -3.59 -1.91 -15.28
CA LYS A 44 -4.94 -1.49 -15.67
C LYS A 44 -5.54 -2.38 -16.75
N SER A 45 -4.73 -2.86 -17.69
CA SER A 45 -5.17 -3.74 -18.77
C SER A 45 -5.33 -5.21 -18.34
N GLY A 46 -4.79 -5.58 -17.17
CA GLY A 46 -4.78 -6.97 -16.71
C GLY A 46 -3.61 -7.80 -17.24
N ASP A 47 -2.69 -7.19 -17.98
CA ASP A 47 -1.49 -7.87 -18.47
C ASP A 47 -0.61 -8.38 -17.32
N ILE A 48 -0.51 -7.60 -16.25
CA ILE A 48 0.04 -8.04 -14.97
C ILE A 48 -0.98 -7.75 -13.87
N GLN A 49 -0.86 -8.45 -12.75
CA GLN A 49 -1.78 -8.30 -11.62
C GLN A 49 -1.01 -8.09 -10.33
N MET A 50 -1.63 -7.39 -9.37
CA MET A 50 -1.03 -7.23 -8.04
C MET A 50 -0.77 -8.59 -7.38
N SER A 51 -1.61 -9.59 -7.66
CA SER A 51 -1.44 -10.94 -7.13
C SER A 51 -0.14 -11.61 -7.59
N ASP A 52 0.45 -11.17 -8.69
CA ASP A 52 1.75 -11.67 -9.16
C ASP A 52 2.88 -11.35 -8.17
N TYR A 53 2.67 -10.37 -7.31
CA TYR A 53 3.66 -9.90 -6.33
C TYR A 53 3.34 -10.29 -4.89
N ASP A 54 2.15 -10.85 -4.64
CA ASP A 54 1.67 -11.13 -3.28
C ASP A 54 2.59 -12.07 -2.49
N ARG A 55 3.10 -13.12 -3.13
CA ARG A 55 3.94 -14.10 -2.44
C ARG A 55 5.19 -13.46 -1.86
N GLU A 56 5.85 -12.62 -2.63
CA GLU A 56 7.05 -11.91 -2.18
C GLU A 56 6.73 -10.96 -1.04
N ILE A 57 5.66 -10.16 -1.21
CA ILE A 57 5.26 -9.16 -0.22
C ILE A 57 4.89 -9.83 1.10
N VAL A 58 4.09 -10.90 1.06
CA VAL A 58 3.67 -11.62 2.28
C VAL A 58 4.89 -12.26 2.96
N ARG A 59 5.79 -12.85 2.18
CA ARG A 59 7.00 -13.46 2.72
C ARG A 59 7.86 -12.44 3.49
N ILE A 60 8.00 -11.22 2.95
CA ILE A 60 8.74 -10.16 3.62
C ILE A 60 7.97 -9.64 4.85
N ALA A 61 6.64 -9.51 4.73
CA ALA A 61 5.79 -9.04 5.82
C ALA A 61 5.83 -9.97 7.05
N GLU A 62 6.09 -11.26 6.83
CA GLU A 62 6.14 -12.25 7.91
C GLU A 62 7.48 -12.29 8.66
N LYS A 63 8.49 -11.52 8.23
CA LYS A 63 9.78 -11.46 8.93
C LYS A 63 9.59 -10.84 10.31
N THR A 64 10.14 -11.51 11.34
CA THR A 64 9.94 -11.15 12.74
C THR A 64 11.10 -10.38 13.36
N ASP A 65 12.20 -10.20 12.63
CA ASP A 65 13.45 -9.64 13.15
C ASP A 65 13.74 -8.22 12.64
N GLU A 66 12.80 -7.61 11.93
CA GLU A 66 12.97 -6.28 11.37
C GLU A 66 11.64 -5.55 11.33
N CYS A 67 11.64 -4.27 11.74
CA CYS A 67 10.44 -3.45 11.69
C CYS A 67 10.08 -3.11 10.25
N ALA A 68 8.84 -3.40 9.85
CA ALA A 68 8.36 -3.12 8.50
C ALA A 68 8.25 -1.63 8.19
N PHE A 69 8.21 -0.77 9.21
CA PHE A 69 8.03 0.68 9.02
C PHE A 69 9.33 1.46 9.07
N CYS A 70 10.18 1.25 10.07
CA CYS A 70 11.42 2.00 10.22
C CYS A 70 12.68 1.21 9.86
N GLY A 71 12.56 -0.08 9.60
CA GLY A 71 13.69 -0.92 9.24
C GLY A 71 14.60 -1.33 10.38
N LYS A 72 14.26 -0.96 11.61
CA LYS A 72 15.07 -1.30 12.78
C LYS A 72 15.09 -2.81 12.99
N LYS A 73 16.26 -3.38 13.12
CA LYS A 73 16.40 -4.78 13.48
C LYS A 73 16.13 -4.96 14.98
N SER A 74 15.24 -5.90 15.30
CA SER A 74 14.80 -6.14 16.67
C SER A 74 14.24 -7.53 16.79
N SER A 75 14.58 -8.23 17.88
CA SER A 75 13.98 -9.53 18.21
C SER A 75 12.60 -9.36 18.84
N ASP A 76 12.19 -8.13 19.13
CA ASP A 76 10.95 -7.78 19.83
C ASP A 76 9.92 -7.11 18.93
N CYS A 77 9.81 -7.55 17.68
CA CYS A 77 8.77 -7.04 16.78
C CYS A 77 7.41 -7.59 17.15
N HIS A 78 6.38 -6.74 16.99
CA HIS A 78 4.99 -7.04 17.31
C HIS A 78 4.15 -7.00 16.03
N PRO A 79 3.11 -7.84 15.91
CA PRO A 79 2.21 -7.77 14.76
C PRO A 79 1.35 -6.50 14.81
N VAL A 80 1.24 -5.81 13.67
CA VAL A 80 0.47 -4.58 13.53
C VAL A 80 -0.38 -4.68 12.28
N HIS A 81 -1.65 -4.29 12.38
CA HIS A 81 -2.53 -4.22 11.23
C HIS A 81 -2.20 -3.02 10.38
N VAL A 82 -2.08 -3.24 9.07
CA VAL A 82 -1.83 -2.17 8.10
C VAL A 82 -3.10 -1.32 7.92
N VAL A 83 -4.23 -2.01 7.77
CA VAL A 83 -5.55 -1.38 7.63
C VAL A 83 -6.35 -1.65 8.91
N PRO A 84 -7.08 -0.65 9.44
CA PRO A 84 -7.88 -0.87 10.66
C PRO A 84 -8.86 -2.02 10.51
N ARG A 85 -8.91 -2.91 11.50
CA ARG A 85 -9.85 -4.04 11.50
C ARG A 85 -11.30 -3.58 11.47
N SER A 86 -11.58 -2.40 12.01
CA SER A 86 -12.93 -1.82 12.03
C SER A 86 -13.53 -1.61 10.63
N LEU A 87 -12.71 -1.62 9.58
CA LEU A 87 -13.20 -1.51 8.21
C LEU A 87 -13.78 -2.81 7.66
N GLY A 88 -13.74 -3.91 8.41
CA GLY A 88 -14.34 -5.17 7.98
C GLY A 88 -13.54 -5.86 6.87
N ILE A 89 -12.24 -6.08 7.11
CA ILE A 89 -11.34 -6.70 6.14
C ILE A 89 -11.85 -8.12 5.81
N PRO A 90 -12.00 -8.47 4.51
CA PRO A 90 -12.46 -9.82 4.14
C PRO A 90 -11.54 -10.92 4.67
N PRO A 91 -12.09 -12.08 5.06
CA PRO A 91 -11.27 -13.22 5.48
C PRO A 91 -10.28 -13.61 4.38
N GLY A 92 -9.09 -14.01 4.78
CA GLY A 92 -8.04 -14.45 3.85
C GLY A 92 -7.15 -13.34 3.32
N MET A 93 -7.49 -12.07 3.57
CA MET A 93 -6.62 -10.95 3.20
C MET A 93 -5.51 -10.79 4.22
N HIS A 94 -4.25 -10.74 3.74
CA HIS A 94 -3.11 -10.53 4.61
C HIS A 94 -3.02 -9.05 5.01
N ASN A 95 -3.09 -8.78 6.31
CA ASN A 95 -3.16 -7.40 6.84
C ASN A 95 -2.17 -7.15 8.00
N LEU A 96 -1.23 -8.05 8.22
CA LEU A 96 -0.28 -7.92 9.33
C LEU A 96 1.14 -7.72 8.84
N VAL A 97 1.86 -6.82 9.51
CA VAL A 97 3.30 -6.69 9.38
C VAL A 97 3.90 -6.70 10.77
N MET A 98 5.19 -7.00 10.86
CA MET A 98 5.91 -6.96 12.13
C MET A 98 6.55 -5.59 12.32
N ALA A 99 6.39 -4.99 13.48
CA ALA A 99 6.90 -3.66 13.80
C ALA A 99 7.60 -3.64 15.14
N CYS A 100 8.62 -2.78 15.27
CA CYS A 100 9.25 -2.57 16.55
C CYS A 100 8.26 -1.96 17.55
N GLU A 101 8.56 -2.04 18.83
CA GLU A 101 7.64 -1.56 19.88
C GLU A 101 7.25 -0.10 19.66
N GLY A 102 8.19 0.77 19.30
CA GLY A 102 7.90 2.19 19.07
C GLY A 102 6.91 2.42 17.93
N CYS A 103 7.11 1.77 16.78
CA CYS A 103 6.20 1.90 15.65
C CYS A 103 4.85 1.25 15.95
N ALA A 104 4.84 0.09 16.61
CA ALA A 104 3.61 -0.60 16.98
C ALA A 104 2.75 0.27 17.91
N ASN A 105 3.36 0.87 18.94
CA ASN A 105 2.66 1.73 19.89
C ASN A 105 2.20 3.06 19.26
N SER A 106 2.93 3.55 18.27
CA SER A 106 2.57 4.79 17.58
C SER A 106 1.43 4.57 16.58
N LYS A 107 1.52 3.51 15.77
CA LYS A 107 0.52 3.26 14.72
C LYS A 107 -0.78 2.66 15.26
N LYS A 108 -0.69 1.60 16.04
CA LYS A 108 -1.88 0.87 16.52
C LYS A 108 -2.83 0.52 15.35
N GLU A 109 -4.13 0.71 15.52
CA GLU A 109 -5.16 0.41 14.51
C GLU A 109 -5.44 1.59 13.58
N LYS A 110 -4.52 2.53 13.46
CA LYS A 110 -4.70 3.71 12.58
C LYS A 110 -4.51 3.32 11.11
N ASP A 111 -5.17 4.06 10.22
CA ASP A 111 -4.93 3.94 8.79
C ASP A 111 -3.46 4.26 8.47
N LEU A 112 -2.86 3.44 7.60
CA LEU A 112 -1.43 3.57 7.28
C LEU A 112 -1.09 4.96 6.74
N MET A 113 -1.85 5.47 5.78
CA MET A 113 -1.53 6.74 5.14
C MET A 113 -1.78 7.93 6.06
N HIS A 114 -2.82 7.85 6.89
CA HIS A 114 -3.07 8.88 7.89
C HIS A 114 -1.93 8.94 8.91
N TRP A 115 -1.54 7.80 9.46
CA TRP A 115 -0.45 7.72 10.43
C TRP A 115 0.87 8.22 9.84
N TRP A 116 1.22 7.73 8.66
CA TRP A 116 2.50 8.06 8.01
C TRP A 116 2.59 9.53 7.62
N CYS A 117 1.56 10.04 6.93
CA CYS A 117 1.58 11.39 6.37
C CYS A 117 1.15 12.47 7.35
N GLU A 118 0.10 12.20 8.16
CA GLU A 118 -0.47 13.23 9.03
C GLU A 118 0.15 13.24 10.43
N GLU A 119 0.41 12.09 11.01
CA GLU A 119 0.99 12.02 12.35
C GLU A 119 2.50 12.04 12.35
N LEU A 120 3.16 11.23 11.52
CA LEU A 120 4.61 11.20 11.43
C LEU A 120 5.18 12.32 10.56
N LYS A 121 4.33 13.01 9.79
CA LYS A 121 4.75 14.07 8.87
C LYS A 121 5.80 13.64 7.87
N GLN A 122 5.68 12.39 7.39
CA GLN A 122 6.59 11.83 6.40
C GLN A 122 6.00 11.96 5.00
N PRO A 123 6.86 12.09 3.96
CA PRO A 123 6.39 12.14 2.58
C PRO A 123 5.66 10.86 2.19
N ARG A 124 4.55 11.01 1.44
CA ARG A 124 3.78 9.88 0.94
C ARG A 124 4.63 8.88 0.17
N ASP A 125 5.53 9.36 -0.67
CA ASP A 125 6.34 8.51 -1.55
C ASP A 125 7.46 7.76 -0.81
N GLU A 126 7.63 8.02 0.48
CA GLU A 126 8.61 7.32 1.32
C GLU A 126 7.97 6.23 2.19
N VAL A 127 6.66 6.01 2.07
CA VAL A 127 6.00 4.94 2.83
C VAL A 127 6.64 3.59 2.46
N PRO A 128 6.91 2.71 3.45
CA PRO A 128 7.58 1.44 3.18
C PRO A 128 6.81 0.57 2.21
N ARG A 129 7.55 -0.04 1.29
CA ARG A 129 7.01 -0.82 0.17
C ARG A 129 6.06 -1.94 0.60
N VAL A 130 6.46 -2.75 1.56
CA VAL A 130 5.68 -3.94 1.94
C VAL A 130 4.36 -3.58 2.63
N PRO A 131 4.34 -2.72 3.67
CA PRO A 131 3.07 -2.26 4.23
C PRO A 131 2.16 -1.61 3.18
N LEU A 132 2.73 -0.80 2.29
CA LEU A 132 1.94 -0.16 1.23
C LEU A 132 1.38 -1.18 0.25
N GLY A 133 2.14 -2.20 -0.11
CA GLY A 133 1.67 -3.27 -1.00
C GLY A 133 0.45 -3.98 -0.42
N LEU A 134 0.48 -4.31 0.86
CA LEU A 134 -0.66 -4.90 1.55
C LEU A 134 -1.84 -3.93 1.60
N TYR A 135 -1.58 -2.67 1.92
CA TYR A 135 -2.60 -1.62 2.00
C TYR A 135 -3.34 -1.46 0.67
N LEU A 136 -2.61 -1.36 -0.43
CA LEU A 136 -3.19 -1.17 -1.76
C LEU A 136 -3.97 -2.41 -2.22
N LYS A 137 -3.49 -3.61 -1.91
CA LYS A 137 -4.20 -4.85 -2.25
C LYS A 137 -5.53 -4.92 -1.50
N ILE A 138 -5.54 -4.63 -0.22
CA ILE A 138 -6.76 -4.61 0.58
C ILE A 138 -7.72 -3.54 0.06
N ALA A 139 -7.21 -2.34 -0.25
CA ALA A 139 -8.01 -1.26 -0.80
C ALA A 139 -8.68 -1.68 -2.11
N TYR A 140 -7.94 -2.34 -2.99
CA TYR A 140 -8.48 -2.83 -4.25
C TYR A 140 -9.63 -3.83 -4.02
N GLU A 141 -9.38 -4.86 -3.21
CA GLU A 141 -10.37 -5.91 -2.98
C GLU A 141 -11.63 -5.37 -2.29
N MET A 142 -11.47 -4.50 -1.30
CA MET A 142 -12.61 -3.91 -0.60
C MET A 142 -13.43 -3.00 -1.50
N ASN A 143 -12.78 -2.17 -2.31
CA ASN A 143 -13.48 -1.31 -3.26
C ASN A 143 -14.17 -2.13 -4.36
N LYS A 144 -13.57 -3.23 -4.79
CA LYS A 144 -14.16 -4.13 -5.77
C LYS A 144 -15.45 -4.76 -5.22
N ILE A 145 -15.41 -5.29 -4.00
CA ILE A 145 -16.58 -5.89 -3.35
C ILE A 145 -17.71 -4.87 -3.19
N ASN A 146 -17.38 -3.62 -2.90
CA ASN A 146 -18.35 -2.55 -2.66
C ASN A 146 -18.70 -1.75 -3.93
N PHE A 147 -18.24 -2.17 -5.09
CA PHE A 147 -18.51 -1.52 -6.39
C PHE A 147 -18.01 -0.05 -6.43
N CYS A 148 -16.88 0.23 -5.78
CA CYS A 148 -16.35 1.59 -5.65
C CYS A 148 -15.12 1.86 -6.53
N LEU A 149 -14.62 0.88 -7.30
CA LEU A 149 -13.37 1.03 -8.07
C LEU A 149 -13.41 2.17 -9.08
N LYS A 150 -14.58 2.46 -9.66
CA LYS A 150 -14.74 3.53 -10.64
C LYS A 150 -15.12 4.88 -10.03
N LYS A 151 -15.33 4.94 -8.73
CA LYS A 151 -15.69 6.20 -8.06
C LYS A 151 -14.53 7.18 -8.09
N LYS A 152 -14.88 8.48 -8.14
CA LYS A 152 -13.90 9.56 -8.11
C LYS A 152 -13.15 9.54 -6.78
N CYS A 153 -11.83 9.72 -6.85
CA CYS A 153 -10.96 9.75 -5.68
C CYS A 153 -9.81 10.70 -5.98
N ASN A 154 -9.48 11.56 -5.03
CA ASN A 154 -8.51 12.63 -5.25
C ASN A 154 -7.12 12.31 -4.72
N SER A 155 -6.98 11.36 -3.80
CA SER A 155 -5.69 11.05 -3.19
C SER A 155 -5.63 9.62 -2.68
N LEU A 156 -4.42 9.14 -2.47
CA LEU A 156 -4.18 7.82 -1.91
C LEU A 156 -4.82 7.66 -0.53
N GLY A 157 -4.82 8.72 0.28
CA GLY A 157 -5.42 8.68 1.62
C GLY A 157 -6.94 8.52 1.62
N GLU A 158 -7.60 8.67 0.48
CA GLU A 158 -9.06 8.58 0.36
C GLU A 158 -9.56 7.25 -0.22
N VAL A 159 -8.66 6.28 -0.49
CA VAL A 159 -9.08 5.04 -1.18
C VAL A 159 -10.07 4.19 -0.37
N PHE A 160 -10.10 4.33 0.94
CA PHE A 160 -11.10 3.65 1.79
C PHE A 160 -12.32 4.51 2.08
N SER A 161 -12.29 5.81 1.85
CA SER A 161 -13.37 6.71 2.21
C SER A 161 -14.59 6.59 1.29
N ARG A 162 -14.47 5.92 0.15
CA ARG A 162 -15.58 5.71 -0.78
C ARG A 162 -16.41 4.48 -0.43
N ILE A 163 -15.92 3.66 0.49
CA ILE A 163 -16.63 2.50 1.02
C ILE A 163 -17.50 3.00 2.18
N SER A 164 -18.79 2.89 2.05
CA SER A 164 -19.74 3.33 3.08
C SER A 164 -20.32 2.14 3.84
#